data_893408a3b5a46caa46c64cd57a4293be
#
_entry.id   893408a3b5a46caa46c64cd57a4293be
#
_cell.length_a   1.000
_cell.length_b   1.000
_cell.length_c   1.000
_cell.angle_alpha   90.00
_cell.angle_beta   90.00
_cell.angle_gamma   90.00
#
_symmetry.space_group_name_H-M   'P 1'
#
loop_
_entity.id
_entity.type
_entity.pdbx_description
1 polymer ?
#
loop_
_entity_poly.entity_id
_entity_poly.type
_entity_poly.pdbx_seq_one_letter_code
_entity_poly.pdbx_strand_id
1 'polypeptide(L)' 'MPEVFRFFGFSFFFYSKEHEPVHIHVEGNSGMAKFEWNGTEFVLTEKQSIKANDFRKIKAVIDENADIFIKRWNEHFNK' A
#
# COMPACT_ATOMS: atom_id res chain seq x y z
N MET A 1 0.21 4.64 -13.55
CA MET A 1 0.00 4.24 -12.15
C MET A 1 0.63 5.27 -11.22
N PRO A 2 -0.14 5.83 -10.33
CA PRO A 2 0.44 6.79 -9.38
C PRO A 2 1.23 6.07 -8.30
N GLU A 3 2.52 6.36 -8.24
CA GLU A 3 3.37 5.86 -7.18
C GLU A 3 3.30 6.85 -6.02
N VAL A 4 2.94 6.36 -4.83
CA VAL A 4 2.85 7.21 -3.66
C VAL A 4 4.21 7.32 -2.98
N PHE A 5 4.87 6.20 -2.87
CA PHE A 5 6.08 6.02 -2.07
C PHE A 5 7.01 5.02 -2.71
N ARG A 6 8.31 5.17 -2.43
CA ARG A 6 9.29 4.11 -2.68
C ARG A 6 10.16 3.98 -1.44
N PHE A 7 10.25 2.78 -0.88
CA PHE A 7 10.95 2.57 0.38
C PHE A 7 11.48 1.13 0.46
N PHE A 8 12.70 0.96 0.91
CA PHE A 8 13.34 -0.35 1.05
C PHE A 8 13.33 -1.16 -0.26
N GLY A 9 13.36 -0.49 -1.40
CA GLY A 9 13.29 -1.17 -2.69
C GLY A 9 11.89 -1.61 -3.09
N PHE A 10 10.87 -1.20 -2.35
CA PHE A 10 9.47 -1.47 -2.67
C PHE A 10 8.76 -0.21 -3.14
N SER A 11 7.90 -0.36 -4.14
CA SER A 11 7.03 0.72 -4.60
C SER A 11 5.65 0.54 -3.99
N PHE A 12 5.09 1.63 -3.48
CA PHE A 12 3.75 1.68 -2.90
C PHE A 12 2.89 2.53 -3.82
N PHE A 13 1.82 1.96 -4.35
CA PHE A 13 1.07 2.65 -5.40
C PHE A 13 -0.40 2.25 -5.42
N PHE A 14 -1.19 3.04 -6.16
CA PHE A 14 -2.59 2.70 -6.48
C PHE A 14 -2.70 2.47 -7.99
N TYR A 15 -3.64 1.62 -8.39
CA TYR A 15 -4.01 1.54 -9.80
C TYR A 15 -5.04 2.64 -10.09
N SER A 16 -4.98 3.20 -11.29
CA SER A 16 -5.79 4.38 -11.64
C SER A 16 -7.28 4.11 -11.75
N LYS A 17 -7.69 2.85 -11.85
CA LYS A 17 -9.09 2.49 -12.01
C LYS A 17 -9.65 1.76 -10.80
N GLU A 18 -9.04 1.92 -9.66
CA GLU A 18 -9.48 1.20 -8.47
C GLU A 18 -10.64 1.90 -7.79
N HIS A 19 -11.38 1.13 -7.02
CA HIS A 19 -12.54 1.59 -6.29
C HIS A 19 -12.33 1.35 -4.80
N GLU A 20 -13.20 1.94 -3.99
CA GLU A 20 -13.16 1.68 -2.57
C GLU A 20 -13.44 0.21 -2.28
N PRO A 21 -12.91 -0.33 -1.19
CA PRO A 21 -12.21 0.40 -0.12
C PRO A 21 -10.82 0.87 -0.55
N VAL A 22 -10.29 1.83 0.20
CA VAL A 22 -8.92 2.32 -0.03
C VAL A 22 -7.97 1.15 0.09
N HIS A 23 -7.10 0.98 -0.89
CA HIS A 23 -6.10 -0.08 -0.82
C HIS A 23 -4.80 0.35 -1.49
N ILE A 24 -3.73 -0.32 -1.10
CA ILE A 24 -2.37 -0.01 -1.52
C ILE A 24 -1.74 -1.27 -2.08
N HIS A 25 -1.12 -1.13 -3.23
CA HIS A 25 -0.29 -2.18 -3.82
C HIS A 25 1.17 -1.92 -3.49
N VAL A 26 1.90 -2.98 -3.17
CA VAL A 26 3.32 -2.91 -2.87
C VAL A 26 4.04 -3.90 -3.77
N GLU A 27 5.06 -3.45 -4.48
CA GLU A 27 5.86 -4.32 -5.35
C GLU A 27 7.33 -4.12 -5.09
N GLY A 28 8.07 -5.22 -5.06
CA GLY A 28 9.52 -5.21 -4.92
C GLY A 28 10.16 -6.13 -5.94
N ASN A 29 11.42 -6.54 -5.68
CA ASN A 29 12.21 -7.31 -6.64
C ASN A 29 11.55 -8.60 -7.10
N SER A 30 10.95 -9.34 -6.19
CA SER A 30 10.39 -10.65 -6.53
C SER A 30 9.06 -10.90 -5.86
N GLY A 31 8.48 -9.89 -5.20
CA GLY A 31 7.27 -10.11 -4.45
C GLY A 31 6.32 -8.95 -4.54
N MET A 32 5.10 -9.20 -4.07
CA MET A 32 4.05 -8.18 -4.06
C MET A 32 3.14 -8.39 -2.86
N ALA A 33 2.44 -7.33 -2.48
CA ALA A 33 1.44 -7.40 -1.42
C ALA A 33 0.35 -6.38 -1.71
N LYS A 34 -0.80 -6.61 -1.13
CA LYS A 34 -1.93 -5.69 -1.23
C LYS A 34 -2.53 -5.51 0.16
N PHE A 35 -2.77 -4.27 0.53
CA PHE A 35 -3.35 -3.92 1.82
C PHE A 35 -4.63 -3.14 1.59
N GLU A 36 -5.64 -3.40 2.41
CA GLU A 36 -6.92 -2.69 2.35
C GLU A 36 -7.20 -1.98 3.66
N TRP A 37 -7.81 -0.81 3.55
CA TRP A 37 -8.23 -0.02 4.72
C TRP A 37 -9.54 -0.58 5.26
N ASN A 38 -9.55 -0.94 6.54
CA ASN A 38 -10.76 -1.51 7.16
C ASN A 38 -11.51 -0.51 8.04
N GLY A 39 -11.14 0.76 7.96
CA GLY A 39 -11.73 1.80 8.79
C GLY A 39 -10.86 2.19 9.97
N THR A 40 -9.88 1.37 10.31
CA THR A 40 -8.97 1.60 11.44
C THR A 40 -7.52 1.48 11.03
N GLU A 41 -7.19 0.52 10.20
CA GLU A 41 -5.82 0.29 9.74
C GLU A 41 -5.84 -0.41 8.39
N PHE A 42 -4.68 -0.43 7.76
CA PHE A 42 -4.48 -1.23 6.54
C PHE A 42 -4.18 -2.66 6.93
N VAL A 43 -4.91 -3.60 6.35
CA VAL A 43 -4.73 -5.02 6.62
C VAL A 43 -4.32 -5.72 5.33
N LEU A 44 -3.48 -6.73 5.49
CA LEU A 44 -2.99 -7.51 4.36
C LEU A 44 -4.12 -8.33 3.75
N THR A 45 -4.30 -8.22 2.44
CA THR A 45 -5.28 -9.05 1.72
C THR A 45 -4.62 -10.01 0.76
N GLU A 46 -3.43 -9.67 0.25
CA GLU A 46 -2.68 -10.55 -0.64
C GLU A 46 -1.20 -10.38 -0.38
N LYS A 47 -0.45 -11.47 -0.47
CA LYS A 47 1.00 -11.45 -0.33
C LYS A 47 1.60 -12.57 -1.17
N GLN A 48 2.68 -12.25 -1.88
CA GLN A 48 3.36 -13.23 -2.73
C GLN A 48 4.85 -12.94 -2.69
N SER A 49 5.63 -13.95 -2.26
CA SER A 49 7.10 -13.92 -2.31
C SER A 49 7.74 -12.76 -1.54
N ILE A 50 7.15 -12.38 -0.41
CA ILE A 50 7.72 -11.35 0.46
C ILE A 50 8.19 -12.00 1.75
N LYS A 51 9.46 -11.76 2.09
CA LYS A 51 10.05 -12.31 3.29
C LYS A 51 9.47 -11.65 4.55
N ALA A 52 9.48 -12.36 5.65
CA ALA A 52 8.92 -11.87 6.91
C ALA A 52 9.55 -10.55 7.35
N ASN A 53 10.87 -10.41 7.20
CA ASN A 53 11.55 -9.17 7.55
C ASN A 53 11.08 -8.00 6.71
N ASP A 54 10.94 -8.22 5.41
CA ASP A 54 10.47 -7.19 4.49
C ASP A 54 9.02 -6.84 4.76
N PHE A 55 8.20 -7.85 5.04
CA PHE A 55 6.81 -7.63 5.37
C PHE A 55 6.67 -6.72 6.60
N ARG A 56 7.47 -6.94 7.63
CA ARG A 56 7.43 -6.10 8.83
C ARG A 56 7.77 -4.65 8.51
N LYS A 57 8.77 -4.44 7.66
CA LYS A 57 9.15 -3.09 7.25
C LYS A 57 8.04 -2.41 6.46
N ILE A 58 7.45 -3.15 5.54
CA ILE A 58 6.35 -2.66 4.71
C ILE A 58 5.17 -2.26 5.60
N LYS A 59 4.78 -3.14 6.51
CA LYS A 59 3.65 -2.89 7.41
C LYS A 59 3.91 -1.67 8.29
N ALA A 60 5.14 -1.53 8.80
CA ALA A 60 5.50 -0.39 9.62
C ALA A 60 5.39 0.91 8.83
N VAL A 61 5.88 0.93 7.59
CA VAL A 61 5.78 2.10 6.73
C VAL A 61 4.31 2.47 6.49
N ILE A 62 3.49 1.48 6.19
CA ILE A 62 2.08 1.72 5.93
C ILE A 62 1.38 2.26 7.17
N ASP A 63 1.64 1.66 8.34
CA ASP A 63 0.99 2.10 9.59
C ASP A 63 1.41 3.51 9.97
N GLU A 64 2.68 3.84 9.80
CA GLU A 64 3.18 5.17 10.15
C GLU A 64 2.67 6.26 9.21
N ASN A 65 2.29 5.88 7.99
CA ASN A 65 1.91 6.83 6.97
C ASN A 65 0.47 6.61 6.47
N ALA A 66 -0.35 5.93 7.26
CA ALA A 66 -1.70 5.58 6.84
C ALA A 66 -2.51 6.80 6.42
N ASP A 67 -2.42 7.89 7.16
CA ASP A 67 -3.14 9.11 6.85
C ASP A 67 -2.67 9.73 5.54
N ILE A 68 -1.38 9.62 5.24
CA ILE A 68 -0.83 10.12 3.97
C ILE A 68 -1.37 9.28 2.82
N PHE A 69 -1.42 7.97 2.97
CA PHE A 69 -1.95 7.09 1.93
C PHE A 69 -3.42 7.39 1.66
N ILE A 70 -4.20 7.60 2.71
CA ILE A 70 -5.62 7.90 2.57
C ILE A 70 -5.80 9.26 1.88
N LYS A 71 -4.99 10.25 2.27
CA LYS A 71 -5.05 11.57 1.65
C LYS A 71 -4.72 11.48 0.16
N ARG A 72 -3.67 10.75 -0.20
CA ARG A 72 -3.28 10.58 -1.59
C ARG A 72 -4.34 9.84 -2.39
N TRP A 73 -4.95 8.84 -1.79
CA TRP A 73 -6.06 8.12 -2.42
C TRP A 73 -7.20 9.08 -2.74
N ASN A 74 -7.59 9.88 -1.76
CA ASN A 74 -8.70 10.82 -1.94
C ASN A 74 -8.38 11.85 -3.02
N GLU A 75 -7.18 12.37 -3.05
CA GLU A 75 -6.75 13.31 -4.08
C GLU A 75 -6.78 12.68 -5.46
N HIS A 76 -6.28 11.45 -5.56
CA HIS A 76 -6.21 10.76 -6.84
C HIS A 76 -7.59 10.43 -7.40
N PHE A 77 -8.51 10.04 -6.53
CA PHE A 77 -9.86 9.63 -6.95
C PHE A 77 -10.91 10.72 -6.76
N ASN A 78 -10.49 11.92 -6.46
CA ASN A 78 -11.39 13.08 -6.42
C ASN A 78 -12.46 12.96 -5.35
N LYS A 79 -12.10 12.53 -4.18
CA LYS A 79 -13.05 12.33 -3.09
C LYS A 79 -12.95 13.42 -2.05
#